data_25c673a2598dbdfc64ad59cb1555b5f2
#
_entry.id   25c673a2598dbdfc64ad59cb1555b5f2
#
_cell.length_a   1.000
_cell.length_b   1.000
_cell.length_c   1.000
_cell.angle_alpha   90.00
_cell.angle_beta   90.00
_cell.angle_gamma   90.00
#
_symmetry.space_group_name_H-M   'P 1'
#
loop_
_entity.id
_entity.type
_entity.pdbx_description
1 polymer ?
#
loop_
_entity_poly.entity_id
_entity_poly.type
_entity_poly.pdbx_seq_one_letter_code
_entity_poly.pdbx_strand_id
1 'polypeptide(L)'
;RLNEWCAAMGYKDGGVNLLSLSHAIHVSKDELTIYFDQSLKTTFRIWLSDIRFAAAKKMMIANPDYSNDIISSECGFTSRTHLYRIFKAREACTPTVWRERYLDGSHDSDASLS
;
A
#
# COMPACT_ATOMS: atom_id res chain seq x y z
N ARG A 1 -5.04 -8.46 -15.39
CA ARG A 1 -4.73 -7.07 -15.74
C ARG A 1 -4.43 -6.22 -14.52
N LEU A 2 -5.21 -6.37 -13.46
CA LEU A 2 -4.89 -5.65 -12.23
C LEU A 2 -3.53 -6.09 -11.68
N ASN A 3 -3.22 -7.37 -11.77
CA ASN A 3 -1.92 -7.85 -11.30
C ASN A 3 -0.79 -7.25 -12.10
N GLU A 4 -0.98 -7.11 -13.41
CA GLU A 4 0.04 -6.51 -14.26
C GLU A 4 0.22 -5.04 -13.93
N TRP A 5 -0.89 -4.34 -13.67
CA TRP A 5 -0.85 -2.93 -13.30
C TRP A 5 -0.09 -2.75 -11.97
N CYS A 6 -0.35 -3.63 -11.00
CA CYS A 6 0.36 -3.59 -9.73
C CYS A 6 1.84 -3.91 -9.90
N ALA A 7 2.16 -4.89 -10.73
CA ALA A 7 3.56 -5.25 -10.99
C ALA A 7 4.30 -4.09 -11.66
N ALA A 8 3.61 -3.29 -12.47
CA ALA A 8 4.19 -2.12 -13.09
C ALA A 8 4.19 -0.91 -12.15
N MET A 9 3.75 -1.10 -10.89
CA MET A 9 3.75 -0.06 -9.87
C MET A 9 2.85 1.12 -10.19
N GLY A 10 1.72 0.86 -10.83
CA GLY A 10 0.76 1.91 -11.14
C GLY A 10 0.26 2.65 -9.91
N TYR A 11 0.26 1.97 -8.74
CA TYR A 11 -0.20 2.56 -7.50
C TYR A 11 0.70 3.70 -7.01
N LYS A 12 1.91 3.84 -7.55
CA LYS A 12 2.82 4.90 -7.12
C LYS A 12 2.33 6.29 -7.57
N ASP A 13 1.49 6.33 -8.59
CA ASP A 13 0.93 7.61 -9.03
C ASP A 13 -0.10 8.05 -7.99
N GLY A 14 0.20 9.09 -7.24
CA GLY A 14 -0.69 9.59 -6.20
C GLY A 14 -2.02 10.10 -6.72
N GLY A 15 -2.11 10.39 -8.01
CA GLY A 15 -3.33 10.87 -8.62
C GLY A 15 -4.19 9.81 -9.28
N VAL A 16 -3.82 8.52 -9.16
CA VAL A 16 -4.57 7.48 -9.83
C VAL A 16 -5.99 7.39 -9.25
N ASN A 17 -6.96 7.22 -10.13
CA ASN A 17 -8.35 7.07 -9.73
C ASN A 17 -8.99 5.98 -10.58
N LEU A 18 -10.25 5.67 -10.31
CA LEU A 18 -10.92 4.59 -10.99
C LEU A 18 -10.94 4.77 -12.50
N LEU A 19 -11.14 6.01 -12.96
CA LEU A 19 -11.18 6.28 -14.39
C LEU A 19 -9.80 6.07 -15.04
N SER A 20 -8.74 6.58 -14.43
CA SER A 20 -7.41 6.40 -14.98
C SER A 20 -7.00 4.92 -14.98
N LEU A 21 -7.40 4.19 -13.95
CA LEU A 21 -7.15 2.75 -13.91
C LEU A 21 -7.90 2.05 -15.05
N SER A 22 -9.16 2.43 -15.27
CA SER A 22 -9.94 1.79 -16.33
C SER A 22 -9.28 2.00 -17.69
N HIS A 23 -8.72 3.18 -17.92
CA HIS A 23 -8.01 3.45 -19.17
C HIS A 23 -6.72 2.63 -19.25
N ALA A 24 -6.00 2.53 -18.16
CA ALA A 24 -4.71 1.84 -18.16
C ALA A 24 -4.85 0.34 -18.45
N ILE A 25 -5.92 -0.29 -17.98
CA ILE A 25 -6.08 -1.73 -18.18
C ILE A 25 -7.14 -2.06 -19.23
N HIS A 26 -7.68 -1.03 -19.89
CA HIS A 26 -8.65 -1.23 -20.98
C HIS A 26 -9.90 -1.99 -20.55
N VAL A 27 -10.44 -1.64 -19.39
CA VAL A 27 -11.67 -2.20 -18.87
C VAL A 27 -12.55 -1.01 -18.48
N SER A 28 -13.84 -1.08 -18.76
CA SER A 28 -14.70 0.06 -18.47
C SER A 28 -14.80 0.32 -16.98
N LYS A 29 -15.09 1.56 -16.60
CA LYS A 29 -15.26 1.95 -15.23
C LYS A 29 -16.38 1.14 -14.56
N ASP A 30 -17.47 0.90 -15.28
CA ASP A 30 -18.59 0.14 -14.72
C ASP A 30 -18.21 -1.31 -14.47
N GLU A 31 -17.47 -1.92 -15.37
CA GLU A 31 -17.01 -3.28 -15.17
C GLU A 31 -16.06 -3.37 -13.99
N LEU A 32 -15.19 -2.39 -13.84
CA LEU A 32 -14.29 -2.37 -12.68
C LEU A 32 -15.05 -2.23 -11.38
N THR A 33 -16.06 -1.36 -11.36
CA THR A 33 -16.86 -1.17 -10.15
C THR A 33 -17.53 -2.47 -9.74
N ILE A 34 -18.11 -3.18 -10.70
CA ILE A 34 -18.76 -4.46 -10.43
C ILE A 34 -17.74 -5.48 -9.96
N TYR A 35 -16.58 -5.52 -10.58
CA TYR A 35 -15.55 -6.47 -10.21
C TYR A 35 -15.09 -6.25 -8.77
N PHE A 36 -14.82 -4.99 -8.39
CA PHE A 36 -14.41 -4.70 -7.03
C PHE A 36 -15.51 -5.09 -6.04
N ASP A 37 -16.75 -4.77 -6.35
CA ASP A 37 -17.85 -5.04 -5.43
C ASP A 37 -18.15 -6.53 -5.32
N GLN A 38 -18.24 -7.23 -6.44
CA GLN A 38 -18.72 -8.61 -6.43
C GLN A 38 -17.63 -9.66 -6.31
N SER A 39 -16.50 -9.43 -6.93
CA SER A 39 -15.42 -10.42 -6.92
C SER A 39 -14.43 -10.18 -5.80
N LEU A 40 -14.05 -8.93 -5.55
CA LEU A 40 -13.07 -8.62 -4.51
C LEU A 40 -13.72 -8.18 -3.21
N LYS A 41 -15.03 -7.93 -3.20
CA LYS A 41 -15.77 -7.54 -2.01
C LYS A 41 -15.18 -6.30 -1.33
N THR A 42 -14.77 -5.32 -2.13
CA THR A 42 -14.16 -4.11 -1.61
C THR A 42 -14.47 -2.95 -2.56
N THR A 43 -13.86 -1.79 -2.32
CA THR A 43 -13.98 -0.65 -3.23
C THR A 43 -12.60 -0.38 -3.80
N PHE A 44 -12.55 0.37 -4.90
CA PHE A 44 -11.27 0.77 -5.48
C PHE A 44 -10.40 1.47 -4.46
N ARG A 45 -11.00 2.37 -3.66
CA ARG A 45 -10.25 3.16 -2.69
C ARG A 45 -9.59 2.27 -1.63
N ILE A 46 -10.34 1.33 -1.07
CA ILE A 46 -9.81 0.43 -0.05
C ILE A 46 -8.76 -0.49 -0.66
N TRP A 47 -9.05 -1.02 -1.84
CA TRP A 47 -8.12 -1.90 -2.55
C TRP A 47 -6.78 -1.19 -2.81
N LEU A 48 -6.83 0.05 -3.29
CA LEU A 48 -5.62 0.80 -3.58
C LEU A 48 -4.85 1.11 -2.29
N SER A 49 -5.57 1.45 -1.23
CA SER A 49 -4.95 1.71 0.06
C SER A 49 -4.25 0.46 0.59
N ASP A 50 -4.85 -0.71 0.42
CA ASP A 50 -4.25 -1.97 0.85
C ASP A 50 -2.96 -2.24 0.09
N ILE A 51 -2.96 -2.01 -1.22
CA ILE A 51 -1.78 -2.23 -2.05
C ILE A 51 -0.66 -1.29 -1.65
N ARG A 52 -0.98 -0.01 -1.47
CA ARG A 52 0.01 0.98 -1.09
C ARG A 52 0.60 0.68 0.29
N PHE A 53 -0.25 0.24 1.21
CA PHE A 53 0.20 -0.10 2.56
C PHE A 53 1.15 -1.30 2.53
N ALA A 54 0.79 -2.34 1.79
CA ALA A 54 1.65 -3.52 1.66
C ALA A 54 2.98 -3.15 1.00
N ALA A 55 2.94 -2.29 -0.03
CA ALA A 55 4.15 -1.84 -0.71
C ALA A 55 5.04 -1.04 0.24
N ALA A 56 4.44 -0.20 1.10
CA ALA A 56 5.21 0.58 2.06
C ALA A 56 5.94 -0.32 3.05
N LYS A 57 5.26 -1.33 3.59
CA LYS A 57 5.89 -2.25 4.53
C LYS A 57 7.02 -3.03 3.86
N LYS A 58 6.78 -3.50 2.65
CA LYS A 58 7.80 -4.24 1.91
C LYS A 58 9.02 -3.37 1.62
N MET A 59 8.79 -2.12 1.23
CA MET A 59 9.89 -1.20 0.93
C MET A 59 10.70 -0.86 2.19
N MET A 60 10.03 -0.69 3.33
CA MET A 60 10.69 -0.42 4.59
C MET A 60 11.62 -1.57 4.99
N ILE A 61 11.18 -2.80 4.77
CA ILE A 61 11.98 -3.97 5.10
C ILE A 61 13.17 -4.08 4.15
N ALA A 62 12.95 -3.86 2.86
CA ALA A 62 14.00 -3.98 1.87
C ALA A 62 15.01 -2.82 1.92
N ASN A 63 14.56 -1.66 2.39
CA ASN A 63 15.41 -0.46 2.41
C ASN A 63 15.33 0.21 3.77
N PRO A 64 15.99 -0.36 4.79
CA PRO A 64 15.89 0.18 6.15
C PRO A 64 16.37 1.61 6.30
N ASP A 65 17.20 2.10 5.39
CA ASP A 65 17.72 3.46 5.45
C ASP A 65 16.83 4.48 4.76
N TYR A 66 15.75 4.06 4.10
CA TYR A 66 14.85 5.02 3.47
C TYR A 66 14.05 5.75 4.55
N SER A 67 13.91 7.06 4.40
CA SER A 67 13.10 7.85 5.32
C SER A 67 11.62 7.59 5.06
N ASN A 68 10.78 7.93 6.03
CA ASN A 68 9.34 7.79 5.83
C ASN A 68 8.84 8.70 4.70
N ASP A 69 9.51 9.82 4.45
CA ASP A 69 9.16 10.68 3.32
C ASP A 69 9.40 9.96 2.00
N ILE A 70 10.53 9.28 1.88
CA ILE A 70 10.84 8.51 0.67
C ILE A 70 9.83 7.39 0.50
N ILE A 71 9.56 6.64 1.58
CA ILE A 71 8.59 5.55 1.53
C ILE A 71 7.23 6.07 1.07
N SER A 72 6.79 7.18 1.65
CA SER A 72 5.50 7.76 1.33
C SER A 72 5.42 8.12 -0.15
N SER A 73 6.44 8.80 -0.65
CA SER A 73 6.48 9.24 -2.05
C SER A 73 6.53 8.05 -3.01
N GLU A 74 7.37 7.07 -2.71
CA GLU A 74 7.55 5.94 -3.61
C GLU A 74 6.36 5.00 -3.66
N CYS A 75 5.54 5.01 -2.64
CA CYS A 75 4.39 4.09 -2.59
C CYS A 75 3.08 4.77 -2.95
N GLY A 76 3.13 6.03 -3.39
CA GLY A 76 1.92 6.70 -3.89
C GLY A 76 1.08 7.39 -2.83
N PHE A 77 1.59 7.55 -1.60
CA PHE A 77 0.85 8.30 -0.60
C PHE A 77 0.97 9.79 -0.90
N THR A 78 -0.08 10.54 -0.58
CA THR A 78 -0.07 11.97 -0.87
C THR A 78 0.87 12.73 0.05
N SER A 79 1.14 12.19 1.24
CA SER A 79 2.03 12.86 2.18
C SER A 79 2.46 11.87 3.24
N ARG A 80 3.48 12.26 4.01
CA ARG A 80 3.91 11.46 5.15
C ARG A 80 2.80 11.33 6.18
N THR A 81 1.98 12.37 6.31
CA THR A 81 0.85 12.34 7.23
C THR A 81 -0.14 11.23 6.85
N HIS A 82 -0.37 11.04 5.56
CA HIS A 82 -1.26 9.99 5.08
C HIS A 82 -0.69 8.61 5.44
N LEU A 83 0.61 8.43 5.26
CA LEU A 83 1.28 7.19 5.62
C LEU A 83 1.15 6.93 7.14
N TYR A 84 1.34 7.95 7.96
CA TYR A 84 1.22 7.81 9.40
C TYR A 84 -0.20 7.43 9.79
N ARG A 85 -1.18 8.05 9.16
CA ARG A 85 -2.57 7.79 9.47
C ARG A 85 -2.95 6.33 9.17
N ILE A 86 -2.51 5.80 8.07
CA ILE A 86 -2.86 4.43 7.71
C ILE A 86 -2.15 3.42 8.62
N PHE A 87 -0.92 3.71 9.04
CA PHE A 87 -0.24 2.83 9.99
C PHE A 87 -0.95 2.83 11.34
N LYS A 88 -1.37 3.99 11.83
CA LYS A 88 -2.11 4.04 13.09
C LYS A 88 -3.41 3.25 12.98
N ALA A 89 -4.08 3.32 11.86
CA ALA A 89 -5.35 2.62 11.69
C ALA A 89 -5.16 1.11 11.60
N ARG A 90 -4.10 0.65 10.97
CA ARG A 90 -3.95 -0.78 10.69
C ARG A 90 -2.98 -1.51 11.59
N GLU A 91 -1.95 -0.82 12.07
CA GLU A 91 -0.95 -1.45 12.92
C GLU A 91 -0.97 -0.92 14.34
N ALA A 92 -1.83 0.06 14.61
CA ALA A 92 -1.95 0.69 15.92
C ALA A 92 -0.66 1.38 16.37
N CYS A 93 0.22 1.72 15.45
CA CYS A 93 1.45 2.43 15.77
C CYS A 93 1.90 3.25 14.58
N THR A 94 2.89 4.11 14.80
CA THR A 94 3.44 4.92 13.69
C THR A 94 4.34 4.05 12.83
N PRO A 95 4.62 4.48 11.59
CA PRO A 95 5.57 3.75 10.75
C PRO A 95 6.94 3.61 11.41
N THR A 96 7.40 4.64 12.11
CA THR A 96 8.69 4.60 12.78
C THR A 96 8.73 3.51 13.84
N VAL A 97 7.69 3.43 14.68
CA VAL A 97 7.62 2.41 15.72
C VAL A 97 7.52 1.03 15.08
N TRP A 98 6.73 0.88 14.03
CA TRP A 98 6.60 -0.39 13.35
C TRP A 98 7.94 -0.86 12.78
N ARG A 99 8.69 0.08 12.16
CA ARG A 99 10.00 -0.24 11.59
C ARG A 99 10.96 -0.68 12.67
N GLU A 100 10.96 0.01 13.81
CA GLU A 100 11.83 -0.35 14.91
C GLU A 100 11.54 -1.75 15.43
N ARG A 101 10.27 -2.07 15.60
CA ARG A 101 9.89 -3.38 16.07
C ARG A 101 10.29 -4.47 15.11
N TYR A 102 10.11 -4.22 13.83
CA TYR A 102 10.36 -5.23 12.82
C TYR A 102 11.85 -5.42 12.57
N LEU A 103 12.61 -4.33 12.56
CA LEU A 103 14.02 -4.39 12.19
C LEU A 103 14.96 -4.62 13.35
N ASP A 104 14.52 -4.33 14.58
CA ASP A 104 15.36 -4.46 15.73
C ASP A 104 15.28 -5.79 16.40
N GLY A 105 14.96 -6.80 15.73
CA GLY A 105 14.99 -8.09 16.32
C GLY A 105 13.77 -8.50 17.03
N SER A 106 12.84 -7.63 17.12
CA SER A 106 11.62 -8.06 17.74
C SER A 106 11.03 -9.12 16.89
N HIS A 107 11.44 -9.15 15.66
CA HIS A 107 10.91 -10.14 14.84
C HIS A 107 11.47 -11.43 15.29
N ASP A 108 12.48 -11.39 16.10
CA ASP A 108 12.92 -12.57 16.56
C ASP A 108 11.96 -13.19 17.34
N SER A 109 11.29 -12.42 17.97
CA SER A 109 10.40 -12.99 18.78
C SER A 109 9.43 -13.57 18.00
N ASP A 110 9.32 -13.16 16.94
CA ASP A 110 8.44 -13.69 16.23
C ASP A 110 8.84 -14.76 15.82
N ALA A 111 9.85 -14.62 15.64
CA ALA A 111 10.32 -15.63 15.39
C ALA A 111 9.94 -16.39 16.44
N SER A 112 10.05 -15.89 17.34
CA SER A 112 9.70 -16.56 18.25
C SER A 112 8.43 -16.87 18.27
N LEU A 113 7.96 -16.31 17.83
CA LEU A 113 6.94 -16.65 17.86
C LEU A 113 6.70 -17.52 17.30
N SER A 114 7.26 -17.44 16.87
CA SER A 114 7.17 -18.16 16.59
C SER A 114 7.26 -18.93 16.88
#